data_af13d723b6967144242a3536e6cef36b
#
_entry.id   af13d723b6967144242a3536e6cef36b
#
_cell.length_a   1.000
_cell.length_b   1.000
_cell.length_c   1.000
_cell.angle_alpha   90.00
_cell.angle_beta   90.00
_cell.angle_gamma   90.00
#
_symmetry.space_group_name_H-M   'P 1'
#
loop_
_entity.id
_entity.type
_entity.pdbx_description
1 polymer ?
#
loop_
_entity_poly.entity_id
_entity_poly.type
_entity_poly.pdbx_seq_one_letter_code
_entity_poly.pdbx_strand_id
1 'polypeptide(L)'
;KVAGLSMTSAGTGPGGTMRVTLRGDAWLNYGSNEALFVVDGVPVLSGSTATTSDTNYANGDAPVDFGNAVADLNPDDIESVSVLKGPSATALYGSRAANGAIVITTKSGRTDKGWGVTYNGSVSFERAGFWPDFQDEYGVSAVTTSQTNRHVSAWGLPGSMTLDGRPVKQQISRYAFGEKFDASQKRYLYLSKNWDTGEFTPLPWVYADDWYTGIFETGVTYTNSVSVEGSSGKGTSARFSFTDSRNEWILPNTGYNRQAYALTLNQKLSKHLDLSVKATFSRRQSDNMPVAGYDESSAMYGLLWGYNVNPMRA
;
A
#
# COMPACT_ATOMS: atom_id res chain seq x y z
N LYS A 1 -11.74 -11.84 16.77
CA LYS A 1 -11.41 -12.70 15.60
C LYS A 1 -12.72 -13.22 14.99
N VAL A 2 -12.91 -13.04 13.69
CA VAL A 2 -14.06 -13.57 12.96
C VAL A 2 -13.59 -14.80 12.17
N ALA A 3 -14.20 -15.96 12.43
CA ALA A 3 -13.84 -17.19 11.73
C ALA A 3 -14.17 -17.10 10.24
N GLY A 4 -13.22 -17.48 9.38
CA GLY A 4 -13.37 -17.46 7.92
C GLY A 4 -13.28 -16.07 7.28
N LEU A 5 -12.88 -15.04 8.01
CA LEU A 5 -12.52 -13.74 7.44
C LEU A 5 -11.04 -13.75 7.08
N SER A 6 -10.74 -13.43 5.82
CA SER A 6 -9.39 -13.22 5.31
C SER A 6 -9.27 -11.78 4.82
N MET A 7 -8.15 -11.16 5.15
CA MET A 7 -7.82 -9.80 4.73
C MET A 7 -6.47 -9.86 4.00
N THR A 8 -6.45 -9.39 2.77
CA THR A 8 -5.25 -9.37 1.94
C THR A 8 -5.03 -7.95 1.45
N SER A 9 -3.86 -7.40 1.71
CA SER A 9 -3.45 -6.12 1.13
C SER A 9 -3.03 -6.32 -0.31
N ALA A 10 -3.37 -5.39 -1.18
CA ALA A 10 -2.90 -5.39 -2.56
C ALA A 10 -1.39 -5.10 -2.69
N GLY A 11 -0.72 -4.73 -1.60
CA GLY A 11 0.73 -4.42 -1.62
C GLY A 11 1.08 -3.10 -2.33
N THR A 12 0.08 -2.28 -2.61
CA THR A 12 0.20 -1.06 -3.43
C THR A 12 0.65 0.17 -2.65
N GLY A 13 0.98 0.02 -1.37
CA GLY A 13 1.44 1.13 -0.55
C GLY A 13 0.51 1.49 0.60
N PRO A 14 0.82 2.59 1.31
CA PRO A 14 0.09 3.00 2.49
C PRO A 14 -1.33 3.43 2.13
N GLY A 15 -2.31 2.82 2.79
CA GLY A 15 -3.72 3.11 2.53
C GLY A 15 -4.27 2.50 1.23
N GLY A 16 -3.55 1.57 0.61
CA GLY A 16 -4.03 0.78 -0.52
C GLY A 16 -5.25 -0.07 -0.17
N THR A 17 -5.91 -0.59 -1.20
CA THR A 17 -7.12 -1.39 -1.05
C THR A 17 -6.85 -2.66 -0.26
N MET A 18 -7.66 -2.89 0.76
CA MET A 18 -7.70 -4.16 1.47
C MET A 18 -8.83 -5.02 0.91
N ARG A 19 -8.47 -6.14 0.32
CA ARG A 19 -9.42 -7.16 -0.11
C ARG A 19 -9.87 -7.96 1.12
N VAL A 20 -11.16 -7.99 1.36
CA VAL A 20 -11.75 -8.74 2.47
C VAL A 20 -12.66 -9.81 1.93
N THR A 21 -12.35 -11.08 2.23
CA THR A 21 -13.16 -12.22 1.83
C THR A 21 -13.70 -12.96 3.04
N LEU A 22 -14.90 -13.51 2.89
CA LEU A 22 -15.56 -14.32 3.91
C LEU A 22 -15.74 -15.76 3.41
N ARG A 23 -15.15 -16.72 4.14
CA ARG A 23 -15.14 -18.15 3.80
C ARG A 23 -14.35 -18.53 2.52
N GLY A 24 -13.33 -17.72 2.20
CA GLY A 24 -12.47 -17.94 1.03
C GLY A 24 -13.07 -17.45 -0.28
N ASP A 25 -12.42 -17.82 -1.38
CA ASP A 25 -12.83 -17.46 -2.74
C ASP A 25 -13.78 -18.52 -3.30
N ALA A 26 -15.04 -18.17 -3.47
CA ALA A 26 -16.08 -19.05 -3.97
C ALA A 26 -16.21 -18.99 -5.52
N TRP A 27 -15.73 -17.92 -6.14
CA TRP A 27 -15.82 -17.66 -7.57
C TRP A 27 -14.44 -17.68 -8.21
N LEU A 28 -14.36 -18.22 -9.42
CA LEU A 28 -13.12 -18.22 -10.22
C LEU A 28 -12.72 -16.83 -10.71
N ASN A 29 -13.65 -15.89 -10.76
CA ASN A 29 -13.34 -14.50 -11.11
C ASN A 29 -12.79 -13.75 -9.89
N TYR A 30 -11.53 -13.33 -9.97
CA TYR A 30 -10.77 -12.77 -8.86
C TYR A 30 -11.43 -11.55 -8.19
N GLY A 31 -12.04 -10.64 -8.94
CA GLY A 31 -12.68 -9.44 -8.40
C GLY A 31 -14.07 -9.67 -7.78
N SER A 32 -14.62 -10.88 -7.85
CA SER A 32 -16.03 -11.15 -7.47
C SER A 32 -16.20 -11.79 -6.09
N ASN A 33 -15.12 -11.95 -5.32
CA ASN A 33 -15.15 -12.68 -4.04
C ASN A 33 -15.16 -11.77 -2.80
N GLU A 34 -15.20 -10.47 -2.98
CA GLU A 34 -15.14 -9.51 -1.89
C GLU A 34 -16.46 -9.41 -1.12
N ALA A 35 -16.34 -9.20 0.20
CA ALA A 35 -17.48 -8.91 1.05
C ALA A 35 -18.00 -7.50 0.77
N LEU A 36 -19.33 -7.32 0.80
CA LEU A 36 -19.96 -6.01 0.72
C LEU A 36 -19.74 -5.24 2.02
N PHE A 37 -19.29 -4.00 1.92
CA PHE A 37 -19.28 -3.09 3.07
C PHE A 37 -20.56 -2.26 3.11
N VAL A 38 -21.11 -2.11 4.32
CA VAL A 38 -22.30 -1.32 4.57
C VAL A 38 -22.01 -0.40 5.75
N VAL A 39 -22.08 0.91 5.54
CA VAL A 39 -21.86 1.91 6.59
C VAL A 39 -23.16 2.60 6.91
N ASP A 40 -23.61 2.51 8.16
CA ASP A 40 -24.88 3.07 8.63
C ASP A 40 -26.08 2.72 7.74
N GLY A 41 -26.12 1.48 7.24
CA GLY A 41 -27.17 0.96 6.38
C GLY A 41 -26.98 1.24 4.88
N VAL A 42 -25.97 2.04 4.49
CA VAL A 42 -25.69 2.37 3.09
C VAL A 42 -24.56 1.49 2.55
N PRO A 43 -24.79 0.71 1.47
CA PRO A 43 -23.72 -0.03 0.82
C PRO A 43 -22.68 0.91 0.22
N VAL A 44 -21.40 0.68 0.52
CA VAL A 44 -20.29 1.43 -0.04
C VAL A 44 -19.46 0.57 -0.99
N LEU A 45 -18.79 1.20 -1.93
CA LEU A 45 -17.91 0.51 -2.87
C LEU A 45 -16.70 -0.04 -2.11
N SER A 46 -16.48 -1.34 -2.20
CA SER A 46 -15.35 -2.05 -1.61
C SER A 46 -14.20 -2.30 -2.60
N GLY A 47 -14.48 -2.20 -3.90
CA GLY A 47 -13.49 -2.42 -4.94
C GLY A 47 -12.37 -1.37 -4.93
N SER A 48 -11.23 -1.75 -5.48
CA SER A 48 -10.12 -0.83 -5.72
C SER A 48 -10.56 0.35 -6.58
N THR A 49 -10.18 1.55 -6.17
CA THR A 49 -10.28 2.76 -6.99
C THR A 49 -9.10 2.90 -7.95
N ALA A 50 -8.28 1.86 -8.07
CA ALA A 50 -7.21 1.84 -9.05
C ALA A 50 -7.76 2.12 -10.46
N THR A 51 -7.15 3.06 -11.14
CA THR A 51 -7.56 3.53 -12.48
C THR A 51 -7.24 2.53 -13.59
N THR A 52 -7.24 1.24 -13.29
CA THR A 52 -6.95 0.22 -14.29
C THR A 52 -8.21 -0.38 -14.88
N SER A 53 -8.41 -0.16 -16.13
CA SER A 53 -9.10 -1.15 -16.94
C SER A 53 -8.24 -2.43 -16.97
N ASP A 54 -8.85 -3.60 -16.96
CA ASP A 54 -8.19 -4.93 -17.04
C ASP A 54 -7.19 -5.09 -18.21
N THR A 55 -7.12 -4.11 -19.10
CA THR A 55 -6.24 -4.07 -20.27
C THR A 55 -4.85 -3.48 -19.98
N ASN A 56 -4.63 -2.83 -18.84
CA ASN A 56 -3.38 -2.11 -18.58
C ASN A 56 -2.21 -3.01 -18.19
N TYR A 57 -2.46 -4.22 -17.69
CA TYR A 57 -1.41 -5.22 -17.50
C TYR A 57 -0.67 -5.55 -18.81
N ALA A 58 -1.38 -5.51 -19.92
CA ALA A 58 -0.80 -5.78 -21.24
C ALA A 58 -0.02 -4.60 -21.82
N ASN A 59 -0.28 -3.37 -21.34
CA ASN A 59 0.30 -2.13 -21.84
C ASN A 59 1.43 -1.57 -20.96
N GLY A 60 1.77 -2.25 -19.86
CA GLY A 60 2.86 -1.83 -18.98
C GLY A 60 2.52 -0.63 -18.06
N ASP A 61 1.28 -0.16 -18.05
CA ASP A 61 0.88 0.92 -17.16
C ASP A 61 0.75 0.40 -15.72
N ALA A 62 1.48 1.01 -14.83
CA ALA A 62 1.50 0.63 -13.44
C ALA A 62 0.31 1.27 -12.70
N PRO A 63 -0.59 0.48 -12.10
CA PRO A 63 -1.75 1.02 -11.41
C PRO A 63 -1.36 1.74 -10.12
N VAL A 64 -1.97 2.89 -9.89
CA VAL A 64 -1.94 3.57 -8.60
C VAL A 64 -3.22 3.23 -7.86
N ASP A 65 -3.10 2.64 -6.67
CA ASP A 65 -4.24 2.27 -5.84
C ASP A 65 -4.48 3.32 -4.76
N PHE A 66 -5.59 4.03 -4.88
CA PHE A 66 -5.99 5.04 -3.91
C PHE A 66 -6.78 4.49 -2.71
N GLY A 67 -6.85 3.18 -2.57
CA GLY A 67 -7.62 2.52 -1.52
C GLY A 67 -9.11 2.42 -1.84
N ASN A 68 -9.91 2.10 -0.82
CA ASN A 68 -11.36 2.04 -0.92
C ASN A 68 -12.02 2.97 0.11
N ALA A 69 -13.31 3.25 -0.07
CA ALA A 69 -14.06 4.17 0.78
C ALA A 69 -14.09 3.74 2.28
N VAL A 70 -13.90 2.47 2.57
CA VAL A 70 -13.85 1.96 3.95
C VAL A 70 -12.53 2.32 4.64
N ALA A 71 -11.44 2.37 3.90
CA ALA A 71 -10.13 2.77 4.42
C ALA A 71 -10.11 4.24 4.89
N ASP A 72 -11.09 5.04 4.45
CA ASP A 72 -11.22 6.44 4.83
C ASP A 72 -12.06 6.66 6.11
N LEU A 73 -12.70 5.61 6.63
CA LEU A 73 -13.38 5.70 7.91
C LEU A 73 -12.35 5.80 9.05
N ASN A 74 -12.66 6.68 10.02
CA ASN A 74 -11.88 6.73 11.24
C ASN A 74 -12.32 5.58 12.16
N PRO A 75 -11.42 4.68 12.60
CA PRO A 75 -11.75 3.63 13.57
C PRO A 75 -12.36 4.16 14.87
N ASP A 76 -11.96 5.36 15.32
CA ASP A 76 -12.48 5.99 16.53
C ASP A 76 -13.96 6.40 16.43
N ASP A 77 -14.48 6.55 15.20
CA ASP A 77 -15.89 6.85 14.95
C ASP A 77 -16.76 5.60 14.80
N ILE A 78 -16.16 4.40 14.83
CA ILE A 78 -16.91 3.15 14.75
C ILE A 78 -17.45 2.78 16.14
N GLU A 79 -18.75 2.51 16.19
CA GLU A 79 -19.44 1.99 17.38
C GLU A 79 -19.41 0.45 17.38
N SER A 80 -19.74 -0.16 16.24
CA SER A 80 -19.77 -1.61 16.12
C SER A 80 -19.51 -2.09 14.69
N VAL A 81 -19.02 -3.33 14.59
CA VAL A 81 -18.83 -4.03 13.32
C VAL A 81 -19.51 -5.39 13.42
N SER A 82 -20.44 -5.64 12.53
CA SER A 82 -21.14 -6.92 12.42
C SER A 82 -20.82 -7.59 11.09
N VAL A 83 -20.55 -8.90 11.13
CA VAL A 83 -20.22 -9.67 9.92
C VAL A 83 -21.36 -10.62 9.61
N LEU A 84 -22.03 -10.39 8.48
CA LEU A 84 -23.11 -11.20 7.97
C LEU A 84 -22.56 -12.18 6.93
N LYS A 85 -22.77 -13.46 7.13
CA LYS A 85 -22.24 -14.52 6.28
C LYS A 85 -23.34 -15.20 5.47
N GLY A 86 -23.12 -15.37 4.16
CA GLY A 86 -23.99 -16.13 3.30
C GLY A 86 -25.44 -15.59 3.19
N PRO A 87 -26.48 -16.43 3.29
CA PRO A 87 -27.86 -16.06 2.98
C PRO A 87 -28.42 -14.89 3.80
N SER A 88 -27.96 -14.71 5.05
CA SER A 88 -28.40 -13.57 5.87
C SER A 88 -27.99 -12.22 5.32
N ALA A 89 -26.84 -12.15 4.66
CA ALA A 89 -26.37 -10.92 4.00
C ALA A 89 -27.18 -10.64 2.73
N THR A 90 -27.43 -11.68 1.92
CA THR A 90 -28.22 -11.54 0.70
C THR A 90 -29.68 -11.19 0.95
N ALA A 91 -30.26 -11.68 2.04
CA ALA A 91 -31.61 -11.32 2.43
C ALA A 91 -31.79 -9.83 2.74
N LEU A 92 -30.75 -9.18 3.25
CA LEU A 92 -30.79 -7.75 3.62
C LEU A 92 -30.32 -6.83 2.50
N TYR A 93 -29.28 -7.23 1.74
CA TYR A 93 -28.59 -6.37 0.78
C TYR A 93 -28.58 -6.88 -0.65
N GLY A 94 -29.34 -7.95 -0.92
CA GLY A 94 -29.50 -8.53 -2.26
C GLY A 94 -28.24 -9.25 -2.76
N SER A 95 -28.19 -9.46 -4.08
CA SER A 95 -27.11 -10.22 -4.75
C SER A 95 -25.72 -9.64 -4.55
N ARG A 96 -25.59 -8.33 -4.30
CA ARG A 96 -24.30 -7.69 -4.00
C ARG A 96 -23.64 -8.23 -2.74
N ALA A 97 -24.40 -8.78 -1.81
CA ALA A 97 -23.90 -9.39 -0.58
C ALA A 97 -23.81 -10.93 -0.67
N ALA A 98 -23.72 -11.51 -1.87
CA ALA A 98 -23.62 -12.95 -2.05
C ALA A 98 -22.41 -13.57 -1.32
N ASN A 99 -21.31 -12.85 -1.26
CA ASN A 99 -20.08 -13.23 -0.55
C ASN A 99 -20.09 -12.84 0.93
N GLY A 100 -21.21 -12.32 1.43
CA GLY A 100 -21.37 -11.80 2.78
C GLY A 100 -21.25 -10.28 2.83
N ALA A 101 -21.53 -9.72 4.02
CA ALA A 101 -21.45 -8.27 4.25
C ALA A 101 -20.80 -7.95 5.60
N ILE A 102 -20.07 -6.85 5.62
CA ILE A 102 -19.50 -6.24 6.81
C ILE A 102 -20.28 -4.95 7.07
N VAL A 103 -21.07 -4.98 8.14
CA VAL A 103 -21.92 -3.86 8.54
C VAL A 103 -21.21 -3.06 9.62
N ILE A 104 -20.93 -1.81 9.32
CA ILE A 104 -20.26 -0.86 10.20
C ILE A 104 -21.31 0.16 10.68
N THR A 105 -21.43 0.29 11.98
CA THR A 105 -22.26 1.33 12.60
C THR A 105 -21.35 2.38 13.20
N THR A 106 -21.57 3.65 12.86
CA THR A 106 -20.81 4.76 13.41
C THR A 106 -21.46 5.29 14.69
N LYS A 107 -20.64 5.89 15.57
CA LYS A 107 -21.09 6.46 16.85
C LYS A 107 -22.12 7.56 16.63
N SER A 108 -23.19 7.50 17.38
CA SER A 108 -24.31 8.44 17.30
C SER A 108 -24.26 9.56 18.35
N GLY A 109 -23.23 9.57 19.20
CA GLY A 109 -23.09 10.54 20.30
C GLY A 109 -23.75 10.08 21.60
N ARG A 110 -23.64 10.92 22.63
CA ARG A 110 -24.17 10.61 23.96
C ARG A 110 -25.69 10.56 23.95
N THR A 111 -26.23 9.69 24.80
CA THR A 111 -27.67 9.65 25.14
C THR A 111 -27.98 10.44 26.41
N ASP A 112 -27.05 10.47 27.38
CA ASP A 112 -27.20 11.17 28.63
C ASP A 112 -26.95 12.66 28.47
N LYS A 113 -27.67 13.47 29.28
CA LYS A 113 -27.49 14.92 29.28
C LYS A 113 -26.07 15.31 29.66
N GLY A 114 -25.52 16.21 28.88
CA GLY A 114 -24.17 16.78 29.10
C GLY A 114 -23.35 16.87 27.85
N TRP A 115 -22.11 17.34 28.04
CA TRP A 115 -21.10 17.46 27.02
C TRP A 115 -19.90 16.57 27.34
N GLY A 116 -19.24 16.07 26.31
CA GLY A 116 -18.02 15.31 26.42
C GLY A 116 -17.07 15.69 25.31
N VAL A 117 -15.78 15.70 25.65
CA VAL A 117 -14.69 15.85 24.68
C VAL A 117 -13.77 14.66 24.86
N THR A 118 -13.43 14.01 23.74
CA THR A 118 -12.49 12.89 23.73
C THR A 118 -11.36 13.22 22.78
N TYR A 119 -10.14 13.01 23.23
CA TYR A 119 -8.93 13.08 22.41
C TYR A 119 -8.23 11.72 22.39
N ASN A 120 -7.89 11.24 21.19
CA ASN A 120 -7.08 10.05 21.00
C ASN A 120 -5.86 10.42 20.13
N GLY A 121 -4.67 10.13 20.65
CA GLY A 121 -3.43 10.24 19.92
C GLY A 121 -2.76 8.88 19.80
N SER A 122 -2.27 8.52 18.63
CA SER A 122 -1.49 7.31 18.42
C SER A 122 -0.29 7.55 17.51
N VAL A 123 0.77 6.80 17.78
CA VAL A 123 1.96 6.73 16.92
C VAL A 123 2.22 5.25 16.65
N SER A 124 2.37 4.88 15.39
CA SER A 124 2.75 3.52 15.01
C SER A 124 4.01 3.54 14.17
N PHE A 125 4.84 2.51 14.35
CA PHE A 125 6.06 2.30 13.61
C PHE A 125 5.92 1.03 12.79
N GLU A 126 6.31 1.11 11.52
CA GLU A 126 6.26 0.00 10.58
C GLU A 126 7.66 -0.28 10.04
N ARG A 127 8.03 -1.56 9.96
CA ARG A 127 9.29 -1.99 9.38
C ARG A 127 9.06 -3.22 8.51
N ALA A 128 9.74 -3.27 7.38
CA ALA A 128 9.85 -4.49 6.62
C ALA A 128 10.69 -5.50 7.42
N GLY A 129 10.16 -6.69 7.69
CA GLY A 129 10.74 -7.56 8.72
C GLY A 129 10.96 -9.01 8.34
N PHE A 130 10.41 -9.50 7.25
CA PHE A 130 10.58 -10.90 6.84
C PHE A 130 11.18 -10.95 5.44
N TRP A 131 12.41 -11.41 5.36
CA TRP A 131 13.19 -11.47 4.13
C TRP A 131 13.38 -12.92 3.71
N PRO A 132 13.35 -13.20 2.39
CA PRO A 132 13.82 -14.48 1.88
C PRO A 132 15.32 -14.66 2.19
N ASP A 133 15.72 -15.90 2.36
CA ASP A 133 17.12 -16.27 2.42
C ASP A 133 17.69 -16.32 0.99
N PHE A 134 18.36 -15.26 0.60
CA PHE A 134 18.93 -15.13 -0.74
C PHE A 134 20.31 -15.79 -0.78
N GLN A 135 20.62 -16.41 -1.93
CA GLN A 135 21.97 -16.91 -2.16
C GLN A 135 22.96 -15.73 -2.33
N ASP A 136 24.13 -15.86 -1.75
CA ASP A 136 25.20 -14.85 -1.66
C ASP A 136 26.54 -15.29 -2.27
N GLU A 137 26.59 -16.48 -2.89
CA GLU A 137 27.80 -17.02 -3.48
C GLU A 137 28.00 -16.62 -4.95
N TYR A 138 26.92 -16.44 -5.71
CA TYR A 138 26.97 -16.20 -7.15
C TYR A 138 26.25 -14.90 -7.51
N GLY A 139 26.89 -14.12 -8.35
CA GLY A 139 26.31 -12.89 -8.84
C GLY A 139 25.47 -13.06 -10.10
N VAL A 140 25.09 -11.95 -10.72
CA VAL A 140 24.37 -11.96 -11.98
C VAL A 140 25.21 -12.53 -13.13
N SER A 141 24.58 -13.18 -14.11
CA SER A 141 25.28 -13.79 -15.23
C SER A 141 25.89 -12.72 -16.16
N ALA A 142 26.96 -13.09 -16.87
CA ALA A 142 27.48 -12.27 -17.94
C ALA A 142 26.49 -12.21 -19.12
N VAL A 143 26.35 -11.05 -19.72
CA VAL A 143 25.46 -10.85 -20.87
C VAL A 143 26.16 -11.32 -22.14
N THR A 144 25.44 -12.02 -23.01
CA THR A 144 25.90 -12.36 -24.33
C THR A 144 25.95 -11.13 -25.22
N THR A 145 26.85 -11.10 -26.19
CA THR A 145 27.20 -9.96 -27.06
C THR A 145 25.97 -9.27 -27.70
N SER A 146 24.93 -10.01 -28.03
CA SER A 146 23.71 -9.45 -28.66
C SER A 146 22.80 -8.68 -27.69
N GLN A 147 22.80 -9.03 -26.43
CA GLN A 147 22.05 -8.30 -25.38
C GLN A 147 22.85 -7.10 -24.85
N THR A 148 24.17 -7.18 -24.87
CA THR A 148 25.08 -6.12 -24.46
C THR A 148 24.82 -4.83 -25.20
N ASN A 149 24.59 -4.88 -26.53
CA ASN A 149 24.42 -3.70 -27.38
C ASN A 149 23.13 -2.91 -27.04
N ARG A 150 22.10 -3.55 -26.52
CA ARG A 150 20.82 -2.91 -26.21
C ARG A 150 20.84 -2.15 -24.88
N HIS A 151 21.45 -2.72 -23.86
CA HIS A 151 21.53 -2.11 -22.52
C HIS A 151 22.75 -1.17 -22.39
N VAL A 152 23.85 -1.49 -23.04
CA VAL A 152 25.05 -0.66 -23.09
C VAL A 152 24.73 0.71 -23.71
N SER A 153 23.93 0.74 -24.78
CA SER A 153 23.51 2.00 -25.40
C SER A 153 22.55 2.81 -24.53
N ALA A 154 21.65 2.15 -23.79
CA ALA A 154 20.71 2.82 -22.92
C ALA A 154 21.37 3.48 -21.69
N TRP A 155 22.45 2.87 -21.17
CA TRP A 155 23.17 3.42 -20.01
C TRP A 155 24.43 4.20 -20.39
N GLY A 156 24.72 4.31 -21.70
CA GLY A 156 25.91 4.98 -22.23
C GLY A 156 27.22 4.31 -21.83
N LEU A 157 27.19 3.00 -21.51
CA LEU A 157 28.41 2.22 -21.27
C LEU A 157 29.15 2.02 -22.59
N PRO A 158 30.46 2.28 -22.64
CA PRO A 158 31.26 2.00 -23.85
C PRO A 158 31.18 0.52 -24.24
N GLY A 159 31.10 0.22 -25.51
CA GLY A 159 31.01 -1.16 -26.04
C GLY A 159 32.22 -2.04 -25.72
N SER A 160 33.38 -1.43 -25.43
CA SER A 160 34.57 -2.11 -24.94
C SER A 160 35.21 -1.28 -23.85
N MET A 161 35.32 -1.82 -22.64
CA MET A 161 36.03 -1.20 -21.52
C MET A 161 37.24 -2.04 -21.16
N THR A 162 38.37 -1.40 -20.97
CA THR A 162 39.60 -2.06 -20.55
C THR A 162 40.08 -1.49 -19.22
N LEU A 163 40.59 -2.34 -18.35
CA LEU A 163 41.35 -1.97 -17.18
C LEU A 163 42.76 -2.55 -17.32
N ASP A 164 43.78 -1.69 -17.26
CA ASP A 164 45.18 -2.08 -17.48
C ASP A 164 45.41 -2.83 -18.80
N GLY A 165 44.69 -2.39 -19.86
CA GLY A 165 44.77 -2.98 -21.20
C GLY A 165 44.04 -4.32 -21.39
N ARG A 166 43.33 -4.81 -20.35
CA ARG A 166 42.56 -6.06 -20.41
C ARG A 166 41.07 -5.77 -20.52
N PRO A 167 40.33 -6.51 -21.33
CA PRO A 167 38.87 -6.38 -21.37
C PRO A 167 38.25 -6.65 -19.99
N VAL A 168 37.38 -5.75 -19.50
CA VAL A 168 36.67 -5.95 -18.26
C VAL A 168 35.26 -6.42 -18.60
N LYS A 169 34.82 -7.47 -17.90
CA LYS A 169 33.44 -7.98 -18.02
C LYS A 169 32.43 -6.95 -17.57
N GLN A 170 31.41 -6.75 -18.38
CA GLN A 170 30.25 -5.97 -18.02
C GLN A 170 29.17 -6.90 -17.48
N GLN A 171 28.53 -6.49 -16.42
CA GLN A 171 27.55 -7.30 -15.75
C GLN A 171 26.20 -6.57 -15.75
N ILE A 172 25.36 -6.90 -16.73
CA ILE A 172 24.07 -6.24 -16.99
C ILE A 172 22.91 -7.26 -17.13
N SER A 173 23.13 -8.52 -16.78
CA SER A 173 22.12 -9.55 -16.92
C SER A 173 21.14 -9.54 -15.74
N ARG A 174 19.89 -9.85 -16.02
CA ARG A 174 18.84 -10.04 -15.03
C ARG A 174 18.84 -11.45 -14.38
N TYR A 175 19.77 -12.32 -14.79
CA TYR A 175 19.84 -13.69 -14.29
C TYR A 175 20.87 -13.80 -13.17
N ALA A 176 20.45 -14.34 -12.03
CA ALA A 176 21.26 -14.48 -10.81
C ALA A 176 22.11 -15.77 -10.78
N PHE A 177 22.43 -16.35 -11.93
CA PHE A 177 23.22 -17.59 -12.06
C PHE A 177 24.50 -17.31 -12.86
N GLY A 178 25.29 -16.39 -12.35
CA GLY A 178 26.53 -15.97 -12.96
C GLY A 178 27.76 -16.61 -12.32
N GLU A 179 28.85 -15.88 -12.37
CA GLU A 179 30.10 -16.31 -11.77
C GLU A 179 30.09 -16.11 -10.24
N LYS A 180 30.84 -16.96 -9.54
CA LYS A 180 31.03 -16.85 -8.10
C LYS A 180 31.65 -15.48 -7.76
N PHE A 181 31.27 -14.92 -6.63
CA PHE A 181 31.84 -13.68 -6.14
C PHE A 181 33.33 -13.87 -5.83
N ASP A 182 34.14 -12.90 -6.22
CA ASP A 182 35.57 -12.84 -6.02
C ASP A 182 36.02 -11.37 -5.96
N ALA A 183 36.34 -10.89 -4.79
CA ALA A 183 36.71 -9.50 -4.56
C ALA A 183 37.99 -9.06 -5.30
N SER A 184 38.83 -10.01 -5.74
CA SER A 184 40.01 -9.71 -6.56
C SER A 184 39.67 -9.31 -7.98
N GLN A 185 38.46 -9.65 -8.46
CA GLN A 185 37.95 -9.28 -9.78
C GLN A 185 37.25 -7.94 -9.71
N LYS A 186 37.45 -7.12 -10.74
CA LYS A 186 36.74 -5.87 -10.93
C LYS A 186 35.84 -5.92 -12.15
N ARG A 187 34.66 -5.29 -12.07
CA ARG A 187 33.66 -5.28 -13.14
C ARG A 187 33.00 -3.92 -13.26
N TYR A 188 32.50 -3.62 -14.43
CA TYR A 188 31.65 -2.47 -14.64
C TYR A 188 30.20 -2.86 -14.35
N LEU A 189 29.63 -2.26 -13.33
CA LEU A 189 28.25 -2.40 -12.88
C LEU A 189 27.49 -1.11 -13.18
N TYR A 190 26.20 -1.09 -12.92
CA TYR A 190 25.38 0.13 -13.04
C TYR A 190 25.97 1.28 -12.21
N LEU A 191 26.36 1.00 -10.98
CA LEU A 191 26.96 1.99 -10.06
C LEU A 191 28.42 2.36 -10.39
N SER A 192 29.01 1.74 -11.39
CA SER A 192 30.35 2.13 -11.86
C SER A 192 30.38 3.48 -12.56
N LYS A 193 29.21 4.00 -12.98
CA LYS A 193 29.08 5.29 -13.66
C LYS A 193 28.83 6.40 -12.64
N ASN A 194 29.68 7.41 -12.66
CA ASN A 194 29.34 8.70 -12.06
C ASN A 194 28.42 9.45 -13.04
N TRP A 195 27.19 9.68 -12.65
CA TRP A 195 26.17 10.28 -13.53
C TRP A 195 26.38 11.77 -13.76
N ASP A 196 27.10 12.45 -12.87
CA ASP A 196 27.41 13.89 -13.02
C ASP A 196 28.60 14.14 -13.96
N THR A 197 29.65 13.32 -13.85
CA THR A 197 30.86 13.46 -14.67
C THR A 197 30.88 12.58 -15.91
N GLY A 198 30.06 11.53 -15.95
CA GLY A 198 30.05 10.52 -16.99
C GLY A 198 31.23 9.54 -16.92
N GLU A 199 32.09 9.62 -15.90
CA GLU A 199 33.22 8.73 -15.72
C GLU A 199 32.82 7.36 -15.20
N PHE A 200 33.63 6.34 -15.54
CA PHE A 200 33.38 4.96 -15.12
C PHE A 200 34.53 4.44 -14.26
N THR A 201 34.18 3.91 -13.08
CA THR A 201 35.12 3.26 -12.16
C THR A 201 34.71 1.81 -11.95
N PRO A 202 35.55 0.82 -12.27
CA PRO A 202 35.22 -0.58 -12.07
C PRO A 202 35.17 -0.92 -10.57
N LEU A 203 34.12 -1.62 -10.15
CA LEU A 203 33.86 -2.01 -8.78
C LEU A 203 34.28 -3.46 -8.52
N PRO A 204 34.65 -3.84 -7.28
CA PRO A 204 34.91 -5.23 -6.90
C PRO A 204 33.67 -6.10 -7.16
N TRP A 205 33.92 -7.37 -7.53
CA TRP A 205 32.86 -8.35 -7.73
C TRP A 205 32.50 -9.03 -6.41
N VAL A 206 31.61 -8.39 -5.65
CA VAL A 206 31.17 -8.81 -4.32
C VAL A 206 29.67 -8.79 -4.20
N TYR A 207 29.13 -9.59 -3.28
CA TYR A 207 27.75 -9.52 -2.89
C TYR A 207 27.46 -8.21 -2.17
N ALA A 208 26.33 -7.60 -2.47
CA ALA A 208 25.86 -6.40 -1.80
C ALA A 208 24.80 -6.80 -0.76
N ASP A 209 25.14 -6.77 0.51
CA ASP A 209 24.29 -7.24 1.61
C ASP A 209 22.93 -6.55 1.67
N ASP A 210 22.85 -5.30 1.20
CA ASP A 210 21.67 -4.46 1.28
C ASP A 210 20.90 -4.31 -0.05
N TRP A 211 21.29 -5.08 -1.10
CA TRP A 211 20.69 -4.94 -2.44
C TRP A 211 19.17 -5.04 -2.48
N TYR A 212 18.57 -5.75 -1.53
CA TYR A 212 17.13 -5.93 -1.43
C TYR A 212 16.51 -5.15 -0.27
N THR A 213 17.23 -5.04 0.84
CA THR A 213 16.71 -4.47 2.09
C THR A 213 17.00 -2.99 2.26
N GLY A 214 18.03 -2.49 1.61
CA GLY A 214 18.58 -1.14 1.84
C GLY A 214 17.64 0.00 1.45
N ILE A 215 16.66 -0.25 0.59
CA ILE A 215 15.68 0.78 0.20
C ILE A 215 14.65 1.07 1.30
N PHE A 216 14.45 0.13 2.24
CA PHE A 216 13.37 0.28 3.22
C PHE A 216 13.81 1.10 4.42
N GLU A 217 12.95 1.99 4.83
CA GLU A 217 13.08 2.82 6.02
C GLU A 217 12.11 2.38 7.12
N THR A 218 12.14 3.05 8.25
CA THR A 218 11.12 2.87 9.28
C THR A 218 9.97 3.81 8.96
N GLY A 219 8.82 3.25 8.59
CA GLY A 219 7.60 4.02 8.42
C GLY A 219 7.04 4.49 9.75
N VAL A 220 6.45 5.67 9.77
CA VAL A 220 5.83 6.26 10.97
C VAL A 220 4.44 6.79 10.61
N THR A 221 3.46 6.46 11.42
CA THR A 221 2.11 7.02 11.29
C THR A 221 1.71 7.72 12.57
N TYR A 222 1.36 8.99 12.45
CA TYR A 222 0.78 9.79 13.52
C TYR A 222 -0.71 9.94 13.26
N THR A 223 -1.54 9.66 14.26
CA THR A 223 -2.98 9.89 14.18
C THR A 223 -3.45 10.65 15.41
N ASN A 224 -4.12 11.76 15.19
CA ASN A 224 -4.74 12.58 16.22
C ASN A 224 -6.24 12.70 15.92
N SER A 225 -7.07 12.35 16.87
CA SER A 225 -8.51 12.40 16.74
C SER A 225 -9.12 13.17 17.92
N VAL A 226 -9.99 14.11 17.62
CA VAL A 226 -10.77 14.87 18.61
C VAL A 226 -12.23 14.68 18.30
N SER A 227 -13.02 14.33 19.30
CA SER A 227 -14.46 14.32 19.17
C SER A 227 -15.12 15.12 20.29
N VAL A 228 -16.16 15.84 19.92
CA VAL A 228 -17.02 16.59 20.82
C VAL A 228 -18.44 16.07 20.66
N GLU A 229 -19.05 15.70 21.76
CA GLU A 229 -20.43 15.20 21.78
C GLU A 229 -21.24 15.89 22.86
N GLY A 230 -22.50 16.09 22.57
CA GLY A 230 -23.42 16.72 23.50
C GLY A 230 -24.84 16.17 23.38
N SER A 231 -25.54 16.15 24.49
CA SER A 231 -26.94 15.73 24.53
C SER A 231 -27.75 16.58 25.51
N SER A 232 -28.98 16.86 25.15
CA SER A 232 -29.97 17.53 26.03
C SER A 232 -30.56 16.58 27.04
N GLY A 233 -30.41 15.26 26.85
CA GLY A 233 -31.13 14.22 27.62
C GLY A 233 -32.61 14.12 27.26
N LYS A 234 -33.10 14.90 26.29
CA LYS A 234 -34.52 14.94 25.87
C LYS A 234 -34.69 14.60 24.37
N GLY A 235 -33.82 13.73 23.86
CA GLY A 235 -33.89 13.27 22.46
C GLY A 235 -33.17 14.15 21.45
N THR A 236 -32.38 15.14 21.89
CA THR A 236 -31.45 15.89 21.05
C THR A 236 -30.03 15.49 21.39
N SER A 237 -29.25 15.05 20.41
CA SER A 237 -27.82 14.82 20.56
C SER A 237 -27.05 15.23 19.30
N ALA A 238 -25.81 15.64 19.50
CA ALA A 238 -24.88 15.97 18.45
C ALA A 238 -23.51 15.38 18.76
N ARG A 239 -22.82 14.91 17.72
CA ARG A 239 -21.41 14.52 17.78
C ARG A 239 -20.69 15.06 16.56
N PHE A 240 -19.54 15.65 16.80
CA PHE A 240 -18.59 16.04 15.76
C PHE A 240 -17.24 15.40 16.05
N SER A 241 -16.59 14.86 15.05
CA SER A 241 -15.22 14.39 15.16
C SER A 241 -14.35 14.93 14.04
N PHE A 242 -13.08 15.15 14.38
CA PHE A 242 -12.02 15.51 13.45
C PHE A 242 -10.81 14.59 13.68
N THR A 243 -10.26 14.06 12.61
CA THR A 243 -9.06 13.22 12.66
C THR A 243 -8.06 13.69 11.63
N ASP A 244 -6.81 13.90 12.08
CA ASP A 244 -5.64 14.16 11.23
C ASP A 244 -4.71 12.95 11.34
N SER A 245 -4.37 12.35 10.19
CA SER A 245 -3.43 11.24 10.11
C SER A 245 -2.34 11.57 9.11
N ARG A 246 -1.09 11.37 9.52
CA ARG A 246 0.09 11.57 8.70
C ARG A 246 0.90 10.30 8.69
N ASN A 247 1.19 9.82 7.52
CA ASN A 247 1.96 8.60 7.29
C ASN A 247 3.20 8.93 6.46
N GLU A 248 4.34 8.52 6.98
CA GLU A 248 5.58 8.33 6.23
C GLU A 248 5.78 6.82 6.11
N TRP A 249 5.82 6.32 4.88
CA TRP A 249 5.84 4.89 4.68
C TRP A 249 7.26 4.32 4.68
N ILE A 250 7.35 2.98 4.60
CA ILE A 250 8.63 2.26 4.61
C ILE A 250 9.46 2.46 3.33
N LEU A 251 8.86 2.93 2.23
CA LEU A 251 9.59 3.35 1.03
C LEU A 251 9.89 4.84 1.11
N PRO A 252 11.12 5.27 0.77
CA PRO A 252 11.52 6.67 0.80
C PRO A 252 10.57 7.57 0.00
N ASN A 253 10.32 8.77 0.52
CA ASN A 253 9.49 9.80 -0.11
C ASN A 253 8.03 9.38 -0.40
N THR A 254 7.54 8.33 0.22
CA THR A 254 6.14 7.89 0.08
C THR A 254 5.37 8.07 1.36
N GLY A 255 4.06 8.24 1.24
CA GLY A 255 3.20 8.44 2.39
C GLY A 255 1.93 9.18 2.03
N TYR A 256 1.13 9.53 3.02
CA TYR A 256 -0.09 10.32 2.82
C TYR A 256 -0.43 11.19 4.02
N ASN A 257 -1.18 12.25 3.77
CA ASN A 257 -1.90 13.03 4.76
C ASN A 257 -3.39 12.79 4.59
N ARG A 258 -4.10 12.47 5.68
CA ARG A 258 -5.54 12.27 5.67
C ARG A 258 -6.21 13.11 6.74
N GLN A 259 -7.27 13.81 6.34
CA GLN A 259 -8.15 14.54 7.24
C GLN A 259 -9.56 13.99 7.08
N ALA A 260 -10.19 13.63 8.19
CA ALA A 260 -11.54 13.11 8.22
C ALA A 260 -12.40 13.91 9.21
N TYR A 261 -13.61 14.20 8.79
CA TYR A 261 -14.62 14.92 9.55
C TYR A 261 -15.88 14.08 9.59
N ALA A 262 -16.48 13.92 10.75
CA ALA A 262 -17.79 13.28 10.87
C ALA A 262 -18.73 14.12 11.76
N LEU A 263 -19.96 14.25 11.33
CA LEU A 263 -21.03 14.94 12.04
C LEU A 263 -22.23 14.01 12.17
N THR A 264 -22.73 13.86 13.36
CA THR A 264 -24.00 13.17 13.65
C THR A 264 -24.91 14.09 14.46
N LEU A 265 -26.12 14.25 13.99
CA LEU A 265 -27.18 15.02 14.67
C LEU A 265 -28.40 14.13 14.80
N ASN A 266 -28.91 14.01 16.02
CA ASN A 266 -30.17 13.32 16.30
C ASN A 266 -31.11 14.28 17.00
N GLN A 267 -32.35 14.35 16.53
CA GLN A 267 -33.38 15.22 17.07
C GLN A 267 -34.71 14.50 17.11
N LYS A 268 -35.27 14.36 18.26
CA LYS A 268 -36.67 13.93 18.43
C LYS A 268 -37.59 15.12 18.18
N LEU A 269 -38.25 15.15 17.06
CA LEU A 269 -39.12 16.25 16.65
C LEU A 269 -40.51 16.11 17.24
N SER A 270 -41.01 14.88 17.40
CA SER A 270 -42.28 14.60 18.01
C SER A 270 -42.32 13.19 18.58
N LYS A 271 -43.48 12.75 19.14
CA LYS A 271 -43.66 11.36 19.57
C LYS A 271 -43.58 10.32 18.44
N HIS A 272 -43.73 10.78 17.19
CA HIS A 272 -43.82 9.91 16.03
C HIS A 272 -42.74 10.24 14.96
N LEU A 273 -41.87 11.21 15.23
CA LEU A 273 -40.88 11.66 14.22
C LEU A 273 -39.53 11.92 14.88
N ASP A 274 -38.57 11.13 14.51
CA ASP A 274 -37.17 11.27 14.86
C ASP A 274 -36.37 11.62 13.58
N LEU A 275 -35.52 12.65 13.67
CA LEU A 275 -34.60 13.06 12.61
C LEU A 275 -33.19 12.61 13.01
N SER A 276 -32.53 11.89 12.13
CA SER A 276 -31.10 11.57 12.25
C SER A 276 -30.39 11.99 10.98
N VAL A 277 -29.33 12.78 11.14
CA VAL A 277 -28.47 13.23 10.04
C VAL A 277 -27.04 12.80 10.37
N LYS A 278 -26.43 12.09 9.43
CA LYS A 278 -25.00 11.72 9.48
C LYS A 278 -24.32 12.22 8.22
N ALA A 279 -23.20 12.90 8.38
CA ALA A 279 -22.37 13.39 7.30
C ALA A 279 -20.91 13.08 7.61
N THR A 280 -20.20 12.52 6.63
CA THR A 280 -18.76 12.25 6.72
C THR A 280 -18.08 12.87 5.50
N PHE A 281 -16.93 13.47 5.74
CA PHE A 281 -16.05 13.96 4.68
C PHE A 281 -14.63 13.55 4.99
N SER A 282 -13.98 12.96 4.01
CA SER A 282 -12.56 12.58 4.12
C SER A 282 -11.80 13.14 2.91
N ARG A 283 -10.60 13.65 3.20
CA ARG A 283 -9.63 14.06 2.18
C ARG A 283 -8.33 13.34 2.45
N ARG A 284 -7.86 12.59 1.47
CA ARG A 284 -6.51 12.00 1.47
C ARG A 284 -5.69 12.67 0.36
N GLN A 285 -4.46 12.97 0.67
CA GLN A 285 -3.50 13.54 -0.27
C GLN A 285 -2.17 12.82 -0.11
N SER A 286 -1.57 12.46 -1.22
CA SER A 286 -0.22 11.92 -1.31
C SER A 286 0.48 12.57 -2.49
N ASP A 287 1.72 13.00 -2.31
CA ASP A 287 2.52 13.58 -3.38
C ASP A 287 3.22 12.49 -4.20
N ASN A 288 3.53 11.36 -3.57
CA ASN A 288 4.25 10.24 -4.16
C ASN A 288 3.60 8.92 -3.74
N MET A 289 2.56 8.50 -4.46
CA MET A 289 2.02 7.15 -4.28
C MET A 289 2.90 6.14 -5.01
N PRO A 290 3.34 5.06 -4.34
CA PRO A 290 4.09 4.03 -5.03
C PRO A 290 3.22 3.35 -6.06
N VAL A 291 3.78 3.17 -7.23
CA VAL A 291 3.16 2.44 -8.32
C VAL A 291 3.23 0.94 -8.04
N ALA A 292 2.15 0.23 -8.26
CA ALA A 292 2.09 -1.22 -8.16
C ALA A 292 2.04 -1.86 -9.56
N GLY A 293 2.43 -3.12 -9.65
CA GLY A 293 2.30 -3.88 -10.89
C GLY A 293 3.63 -4.26 -11.54
N TYR A 294 3.51 -4.78 -12.76
CA TYR A 294 4.61 -5.31 -13.54
C TYR A 294 5.19 -4.22 -14.44
N ASP A 295 5.76 -3.17 -13.82
CA ASP A 295 6.36 -2.04 -14.51
C ASP A 295 7.69 -1.64 -13.87
N GLU A 296 8.64 -1.17 -14.67
CA GLU A 296 9.98 -0.76 -14.22
C GLU A 296 9.95 0.45 -13.29
N SER A 297 8.88 1.22 -13.28
CA SER A 297 8.63 2.32 -12.35
C SER A 297 8.11 1.86 -10.97
N SER A 298 7.71 0.59 -10.86
CA SER A 298 7.30 0.00 -9.58
C SER A 298 8.52 -0.36 -8.74
N ALA A 299 8.60 0.19 -7.52
CA ALA A 299 9.67 -0.17 -6.57
C ALA A 299 9.68 -1.68 -6.26
N MET A 300 8.52 -2.30 -6.13
CA MET A 300 8.40 -3.74 -5.86
C MET A 300 8.86 -4.57 -7.06
N TYR A 301 8.55 -4.14 -8.28
CA TYR A 301 9.05 -4.79 -9.49
C TYR A 301 10.57 -4.62 -9.62
N GLY A 302 11.08 -3.41 -9.34
CA GLY A 302 12.50 -3.14 -9.30
C GLY A 302 13.26 -4.03 -8.30
N LEU A 303 12.68 -4.26 -7.12
CA LEU A 303 13.24 -5.18 -6.12
C LEU A 303 13.22 -6.63 -6.60
N LEU A 304 12.14 -7.08 -7.23
CA LEU A 304 12.05 -8.45 -7.76
C LEU A 304 13.12 -8.76 -8.80
N TRP A 305 13.51 -7.74 -9.59
CA TRP A 305 14.55 -7.82 -10.62
C TRP A 305 15.87 -7.16 -10.20
N GLY A 306 16.01 -6.85 -8.92
CA GLY A 306 17.22 -6.24 -8.37
C GLY A 306 18.45 -7.12 -8.56
N TYR A 307 19.62 -6.48 -8.58
CA TYR A 307 20.89 -7.16 -8.75
C TYR A 307 21.60 -7.28 -7.42
N ASN A 308 21.93 -8.50 -7.05
CA ASN A 308 22.65 -8.79 -5.79
C ASN A 308 24.10 -8.27 -5.75
N VAL A 309 24.49 -7.48 -6.72
CA VAL A 309 25.80 -6.82 -6.85
C VAL A 309 25.72 -5.29 -6.67
N ASN A 310 24.53 -4.73 -6.59
CA ASN A 310 24.31 -3.31 -6.44
C ASN A 310 23.80 -2.98 -5.04
N PRO A 311 24.57 -2.28 -4.20
CA PRO A 311 24.05 -1.78 -2.94
C PRO A 311 22.91 -0.78 -3.19
N MET A 312 21.87 -0.82 -2.35
CA MET A 312 20.71 0.09 -2.46
C MET A 312 21.01 1.46 -1.86
N ARG A 313 21.99 1.53 -0.97
CA ARG A 313 22.48 2.79 -0.40
C ARG A 313 23.91 2.98 -0.87
N ALA A 314 24.09 3.97 -1.69
CA ALA A 314 25.42 4.46 -2.07
C ALA A 314 25.77 5.71 -1.25
#